data_32af5ae9bebec2f699e977a5990fd9b6
#
_entry.id   32af5ae9bebec2f699e977a5990fd9b6
#
_cell.length_a   1.000
_cell.length_b   1.000
_cell.length_c   1.000
_cell.angle_alpha   90.00
_cell.angle_beta   90.00
_cell.angle_gamma   90.00
#
_symmetry.space_group_name_H-M   'P 1'
#
loop_
_entity.id
_entity.type
_entity.pdbx_description
1 polymer ?
#
loop_
_entity_poly.entity_id
_entity_poly.type
_entity_poly.pdbx_seq_one_letter_code
_entity_poly.pdbx_strand_id
1 'polypeptide(L)'
;MPELLHTLHVDLASATADRSYSIQIGRGLIADAPIWQPLVKGRGVILVTDDQVGPLYGEAVKAALSGAGLLTEVVLPAGESHKDMTSVQQILDAALADKHERGSLFVALGGGVVGDMTGFAAACFLRGADFVQVPTTLLAQVDSSVGGKTGVNHAMGKNLIGAFHQPQQVLIDLDTLATLPAREYAAGLAEIIKYGLIRDAGFFAWLIDNTEALKSRDAEALAFAIERSCAIKAAVVAADEREGGVRAHLNFGHTFGHAIERIQGYGDWLHGEAVAAGMVLASRLSVLRGTLDAEVVDQLTAFNQAVGLPVAPPAGITAQAMLEAMGSDKKVSGGKVRYIVLSQLGEAVVAENVTDDDIARVIDA
;
A
#
# COMPACT_ATOMS: atom_id res chain seq x y z
N MET A 1 -20.31 -7.98 -17.60
CA MET A 1 -20.70 -6.56 -17.55
C MET A 1 -20.02 -5.95 -16.36
N PRO A 2 -19.62 -4.67 -16.42
CA PRO A 2 -19.10 -3.97 -15.24
C PRO A 2 -20.06 -4.07 -14.06
N GLU A 3 -19.53 -4.31 -12.86
CA GLU A 3 -20.32 -4.44 -11.65
C GLU A 3 -19.64 -3.70 -10.52
N LEU A 4 -20.30 -2.67 -9.99
CA LEU A 4 -19.87 -1.96 -8.82
C LEU A 4 -20.34 -2.71 -7.57
N LEU A 5 -19.41 -3.18 -6.72
CA LEU A 5 -19.72 -3.94 -5.52
C LEU A 5 -19.80 -3.04 -4.27
N HIS A 6 -18.83 -2.16 -4.10
CA HIS A 6 -18.74 -1.28 -2.94
C HIS A 6 -18.33 0.14 -3.33
N THR A 7 -18.79 1.10 -2.55
CA THR A 7 -18.30 2.48 -2.56
C THR A 7 -18.00 2.92 -1.13
N LEU A 8 -16.77 3.32 -0.89
CA LEU A 8 -16.31 3.88 0.37
C LEU A 8 -16.00 5.36 0.19
N HIS A 9 -16.19 6.14 1.25
CA HIS A 9 -15.74 7.51 1.33
C HIS A 9 -14.61 7.66 2.33
N VAL A 10 -13.51 8.27 1.92
CA VAL A 10 -12.44 8.73 2.80
C VAL A 10 -12.77 10.18 3.14
N ASP A 11 -13.23 10.40 4.36
CA ASP A 11 -13.61 11.73 4.83
C ASP A 11 -12.39 12.51 5.32
N LEU A 12 -12.05 13.58 4.61
CA LEU A 12 -10.94 14.47 4.90
C LEU A 12 -11.41 15.93 4.84
N ALA A 13 -12.68 16.16 5.11
CA ALA A 13 -13.24 17.50 5.21
C ALA A 13 -12.55 18.27 6.34
N SER A 14 -12.08 19.48 6.04
CA SER A 14 -11.54 20.42 7.00
C SER A 14 -12.24 21.78 6.88
N ALA A 15 -12.05 22.65 7.87
CA ALA A 15 -12.62 24.00 7.83
C ALA A 15 -12.18 24.83 6.61
N THR A 16 -11.12 24.45 5.92
CA THR A 16 -10.53 25.20 4.80
C THR A 16 -10.63 24.52 3.44
N ALA A 17 -10.79 23.19 3.41
CA ALA A 17 -10.92 22.42 2.16
C ALA A 17 -11.50 21.03 2.44
N ASP A 18 -12.39 20.58 1.56
CA ASP A 18 -12.80 19.19 1.48
C ASP A 18 -11.88 18.46 0.49
N ARG A 19 -11.18 17.42 0.99
CA ARG A 19 -10.26 16.57 0.21
C ARG A 19 -10.71 15.13 0.26
N SER A 20 -11.97 14.92 0.64
CA SER A 20 -12.60 13.61 0.68
C SER A 20 -12.71 13.03 -0.73
N TYR A 21 -12.65 11.73 -0.85
CA TYR A 21 -12.74 11.02 -2.11
C TYR A 21 -13.41 9.66 -1.95
N SER A 22 -13.86 9.10 -3.07
CA SER A 22 -14.47 7.76 -3.09
C SER A 22 -13.46 6.68 -3.49
N ILE A 23 -13.62 5.49 -2.91
CA ILE A 23 -12.99 4.26 -3.33
C ILE A 23 -14.11 3.37 -3.88
N GLN A 24 -14.07 3.06 -5.17
CA GLN A 24 -15.02 2.17 -5.83
C GLN A 24 -14.35 0.81 -6.03
N ILE A 25 -15.02 -0.25 -5.60
CA ILE A 25 -14.54 -1.63 -5.65
C ILE A 25 -15.53 -2.45 -6.47
N GLY A 26 -15.05 -3.14 -7.48
CA GLY A 26 -15.93 -3.95 -8.34
C GLY A 26 -15.17 -4.73 -9.39
N ARG A 27 -15.86 -5.12 -10.44
CA ARG A 27 -15.32 -5.88 -11.58
C ARG A 27 -15.57 -5.16 -12.88
N GLY A 28 -14.59 -5.20 -13.80
CA GLY A 28 -14.65 -4.55 -15.11
C GLY A 28 -14.73 -3.02 -15.05
N LEU A 29 -14.41 -2.40 -13.90
CA LEU A 29 -14.55 -0.95 -13.69
C LEU A 29 -13.61 -0.13 -14.56
N ILE A 30 -12.40 -0.63 -14.80
CA ILE A 30 -11.40 0.09 -15.59
C ILE A 30 -11.81 0.29 -17.05
N ALA A 31 -12.67 -0.59 -17.58
CA ALA A 31 -13.19 -0.51 -18.94
C ALA A 31 -14.58 0.17 -19.03
N ASP A 32 -15.16 0.60 -17.90
CA ASP A 32 -16.51 1.15 -17.84
C ASP A 32 -16.53 2.67 -18.10
N ALA A 33 -16.74 3.07 -19.36
CA ALA A 33 -16.76 4.47 -19.76
C ALA A 33 -17.69 5.37 -18.90
N PRO A 34 -18.89 4.97 -18.47
CA PRO A 34 -19.74 5.73 -17.55
C PRO A 34 -19.04 6.16 -16.25
N ILE A 35 -18.17 5.34 -15.68
CA ILE A 35 -17.41 5.69 -14.47
C ILE A 35 -16.41 6.81 -14.75
N TRP A 36 -15.78 6.78 -15.94
CA TRP A 36 -14.77 7.74 -16.32
C TRP A 36 -15.33 9.08 -16.80
N GLN A 37 -16.48 9.09 -17.43
CA GLN A 37 -17.05 10.29 -18.06
C GLN A 37 -17.09 11.52 -17.12
N PRO A 38 -17.55 11.44 -15.86
CA PRO A 38 -17.57 12.60 -14.97
C PRO A 38 -16.18 13.16 -14.67
N LEU A 39 -15.16 12.31 -14.71
CA LEU A 39 -13.79 12.66 -14.36
C LEU A 39 -13.03 13.32 -15.53
N VAL A 40 -13.30 12.89 -16.76
CA VAL A 40 -12.46 13.20 -17.94
C VAL A 40 -13.09 14.15 -18.94
N LYS A 41 -14.41 14.39 -18.87
CA LYS A 41 -15.13 15.19 -19.89
C LYS A 41 -14.51 16.58 -20.08
N GLY A 42 -13.95 16.80 -21.28
CA GLY A 42 -13.34 18.07 -21.65
C GLY A 42 -11.99 18.38 -21.00
N ARG A 43 -11.43 17.43 -20.24
CA ARG A 43 -10.09 17.57 -19.60
C ARG A 43 -9.01 16.90 -20.45
N GLY A 44 -7.80 17.39 -20.36
CA GLY A 44 -6.62 16.61 -20.75
C GLY A 44 -6.38 15.49 -19.73
N VAL A 45 -5.97 14.32 -20.20
CA VAL A 45 -5.67 13.15 -19.35
C VAL A 45 -4.24 12.69 -19.61
N ILE A 46 -3.48 12.49 -18.55
CA ILE A 46 -2.16 11.85 -18.57
C ILE A 46 -2.31 10.46 -17.96
N LEU A 47 -2.32 9.42 -18.79
CA LEU A 47 -2.34 8.03 -18.37
C LEU A 47 -0.90 7.56 -18.12
N VAL A 48 -0.58 7.26 -16.88
CA VAL A 48 0.72 6.73 -16.47
C VAL A 48 0.58 5.27 -16.12
N THR A 49 1.39 4.43 -16.72
CA THR A 49 1.43 2.98 -16.49
C THR A 49 2.86 2.47 -16.55
N ASP A 50 3.07 1.18 -16.39
CA ASP A 50 4.37 0.54 -16.59
C ASP A 50 4.34 -0.49 -17.72
N ASP A 51 5.53 -1.00 -18.08
CA ASP A 51 5.74 -1.93 -19.19
C ASP A 51 5.18 -3.35 -18.93
N GLN A 52 4.69 -3.64 -17.71
CA GLN A 52 4.02 -4.89 -17.38
C GLN A 52 2.50 -4.73 -17.38
N VAL A 53 1.99 -3.63 -16.86
CA VAL A 53 0.54 -3.36 -16.70
C VAL A 53 -0.06 -2.76 -17.97
N GLY A 54 0.68 -1.86 -18.64
CA GLY A 54 0.23 -1.20 -19.88
C GLY A 54 -0.24 -2.17 -20.96
N PRO A 55 0.53 -3.21 -21.31
CA PRO A 55 0.10 -4.23 -22.28
C PRO A 55 -1.16 -5.01 -21.91
N LEU A 56 -1.44 -5.14 -20.62
CA LEU A 56 -2.61 -5.91 -20.12
C LEU A 56 -3.90 -5.07 -20.12
N TYR A 57 -3.81 -3.83 -19.70
CA TYR A 57 -5.00 -3.02 -19.37
C TYR A 57 -5.05 -1.66 -20.06
N GLY A 58 -3.93 -1.16 -20.60
CA GLY A 58 -3.81 0.18 -21.15
C GLY A 58 -4.83 0.47 -22.25
N GLU A 59 -5.04 -0.44 -23.19
CA GLU A 59 -6.00 -0.25 -24.28
C GLU A 59 -7.45 -0.15 -23.78
N ALA A 60 -7.83 -0.99 -22.81
CA ALA A 60 -9.18 -0.96 -22.22
C ALA A 60 -9.44 0.37 -21.51
N VAL A 61 -8.46 0.86 -20.73
CA VAL A 61 -8.54 2.15 -20.04
C VAL A 61 -8.57 3.30 -21.03
N LYS A 62 -7.70 3.32 -22.06
CA LYS A 62 -7.72 4.35 -23.11
C LYS A 62 -9.06 4.44 -23.83
N ALA A 63 -9.68 3.29 -24.14
CA ALA A 63 -11.00 3.25 -24.74
C ALA A 63 -12.08 3.86 -23.82
N ALA A 64 -12.01 3.58 -22.50
CA ALA A 64 -12.93 4.15 -21.52
C ALA A 64 -12.70 5.66 -21.31
N LEU A 65 -11.48 6.16 -21.52
CA LEU A 65 -11.10 7.57 -21.45
C LEU A 65 -11.44 8.37 -22.73
N SER A 66 -12.18 7.82 -23.67
CA SER A 66 -12.50 8.44 -25.00
C SER A 66 -13.22 9.79 -24.91
N GLY A 67 -13.73 10.18 -23.73
CA GLY A 67 -14.30 11.51 -23.49
C GLY A 67 -13.26 12.62 -23.17
N ALA A 68 -11.98 12.27 -23.06
CA ALA A 68 -10.90 13.23 -22.80
C ALA A 68 -10.69 14.18 -24.02
N GLY A 69 -10.38 15.45 -23.71
CA GLY A 69 -10.06 16.44 -24.76
C GLY A 69 -8.66 16.23 -25.36
N LEU A 70 -7.75 15.66 -24.58
CA LEU A 70 -6.37 15.30 -24.94
C LEU A 70 -5.97 14.10 -24.09
N LEU A 71 -5.33 13.09 -24.69
CA LEU A 71 -4.81 11.92 -23.97
C LEU A 71 -3.33 11.71 -24.28
N THR A 72 -2.52 11.76 -23.23
CA THR A 72 -1.08 11.43 -23.28
C THR A 72 -0.82 10.17 -22.47
N GLU A 73 -0.12 9.20 -23.05
CA GLU A 73 0.27 7.97 -22.36
C GLU A 73 1.77 8.04 -22.00
N VAL A 74 2.09 7.66 -20.75
CA VAL A 74 3.46 7.53 -20.27
C VAL A 74 3.65 6.11 -19.75
N VAL A 75 4.55 5.36 -20.38
CA VAL A 75 4.90 4.00 -19.96
C VAL A 75 6.26 4.04 -19.29
N LEU A 76 6.31 3.67 -18.01
CA LEU A 76 7.53 3.63 -17.21
C LEU A 76 8.09 2.20 -17.13
N PRO A 77 9.37 2.01 -16.87
CA PRO A 77 9.88 0.69 -16.50
C PRO A 77 9.25 0.22 -15.18
N ALA A 78 8.84 -1.06 -15.11
CA ALA A 78 8.28 -1.63 -13.90
C ALA A 78 9.34 -1.83 -12.80
N GLY A 79 8.92 -1.76 -11.55
CA GLY A 79 9.71 -2.15 -10.38
C GLY A 79 10.19 -1.00 -9.50
N GLU A 80 10.47 -1.35 -8.25
CA GLU A 80 10.86 -0.40 -7.18
C GLU A 80 12.17 0.35 -7.49
N SER A 81 13.06 -0.24 -8.29
CA SER A 81 14.32 0.40 -8.72
C SER A 81 14.13 1.63 -9.59
N HIS A 82 12.96 1.77 -10.20
CA HIS A 82 12.58 2.90 -11.05
C HIS A 82 11.68 3.93 -10.34
N LYS A 83 11.44 3.73 -9.04
CA LYS A 83 10.67 4.67 -8.21
C LYS A 83 11.55 5.85 -7.79
N ASP A 84 11.88 6.73 -8.74
CA ASP A 84 12.82 7.82 -8.55
C ASP A 84 12.37 9.15 -9.22
N MET A 85 13.16 10.19 -9.02
CA MET A 85 12.91 11.51 -9.63
C MET A 85 13.03 11.52 -11.14
N THR A 86 13.78 10.60 -11.72
CA THR A 86 13.96 10.51 -13.19
C THR A 86 12.63 10.08 -13.83
N SER A 87 11.98 9.08 -13.26
CA SER A 87 10.66 8.61 -13.70
C SER A 87 9.59 9.69 -13.50
N VAL A 88 9.60 10.41 -12.38
CA VAL A 88 8.69 11.56 -12.17
C VAL A 88 8.94 12.66 -13.22
N GLN A 89 10.21 12.96 -13.55
CA GLN A 89 10.55 13.93 -14.58
C GLN A 89 10.01 13.51 -15.95
N GLN A 90 10.07 12.21 -16.32
CA GLN A 90 9.49 11.72 -17.57
C GLN A 90 7.98 11.98 -17.65
N ILE A 91 7.24 11.76 -16.55
CA ILE A 91 5.80 12.05 -16.49
C ILE A 91 5.55 13.54 -16.70
N LEU A 92 6.29 14.40 -16.02
CA LEU A 92 6.15 15.86 -16.12
C LEU A 92 6.51 16.40 -17.51
N ASP A 93 7.60 15.89 -18.10
CA ASP A 93 8.06 16.29 -19.42
C ASP A 93 7.02 15.94 -20.50
N ALA A 94 6.42 14.75 -20.44
CA ALA A 94 5.36 14.34 -21.36
C ALA A 94 4.13 15.25 -21.23
N ALA A 95 3.70 15.53 -19.99
CA ALA A 95 2.56 16.42 -19.75
C ALA A 95 2.81 17.84 -20.27
N LEU A 96 4.03 18.38 -20.11
CA LEU A 96 4.41 19.71 -20.58
C LEU A 96 4.58 19.77 -22.11
N ALA A 97 5.16 18.72 -22.71
CA ALA A 97 5.36 18.65 -24.17
C ALA A 97 4.02 18.69 -24.93
N ASP A 98 3.02 17.97 -24.41
CA ASP A 98 1.66 17.94 -24.98
C ASP A 98 0.79 19.12 -24.50
N LYS A 99 1.37 20.07 -23.77
CA LYS A 99 0.71 21.31 -23.30
C LYS A 99 -0.52 21.05 -22.43
N HIS A 100 -0.45 20.03 -21.58
CA HIS A 100 -1.46 19.85 -20.55
C HIS A 100 -1.55 21.05 -19.61
N GLU A 101 -2.76 21.33 -19.14
CA GLU A 101 -3.06 22.45 -18.27
C GLU A 101 -3.26 21.97 -16.82
N ARG A 102 -3.34 22.91 -15.86
CA ARG A 102 -3.60 22.58 -14.44
C ARG A 102 -4.88 21.78 -14.22
N GLY A 103 -5.89 21.96 -15.07
CA GLY A 103 -7.14 21.21 -15.04
C GLY A 103 -7.04 19.78 -15.58
N SER A 104 -5.89 19.37 -16.11
CA SER A 104 -5.69 17.99 -16.57
C SER A 104 -5.76 16.99 -15.42
N LEU A 105 -6.10 15.74 -15.75
CA LEU A 105 -6.20 14.63 -14.81
C LEU A 105 -5.07 13.64 -15.03
N PHE A 106 -4.33 13.33 -13.99
CA PHE A 106 -3.38 12.22 -14.01
C PHE A 106 -4.10 10.92 -13.63
N VAL A 107 -3.88 9.85 -14.38
CA VAL A 107 -4.44 8.52 -14.12
C VAL A 107 -3.29 7.56 -13.90
N ALA A 108 -3.19 7.02 -12.68
CA ALA A 108 -2.17 6.04 -12.30
C ALA A 108 -2.71 4.62 -12.50
N LEU A 109 -2.35 3.95 -13.58
CA LEU A 109 -2.73 2.57 -13.87
C LEU A 109 -1.56 1.64 -13.55
N GLY A 110 -1.54 1.03 -12.37
CA GLY A 110 -0.42 0.17 -11.97
C GLY A 110 -0.41 -0.19 -10.49
N GLY A 111 0.70 -0.76 -10.05
CA GLY A 111 0.96 -1.02 -8.62
C GLY A 111 1.28 0.24 -7.82
N GLY A 112 1.69 0.07 -6.56
CA GLY A 112 2.01 1.18 -5.66
C GLY A 112 3.13 2.09 -6.18
N VAL A 113 4.09 1.56 -6.91
CA VAL A 113 5.18 2.33 -7.53
C VAL A 113 4.63 3.37 -8.52
N VAL A 114 3.77 2.94 -9.44
CA VAL A 114 3.12 3.83 -10.42
C VAL A 114 2.21 4.83 -9.71
N GLY A 115 1.42 4.37 -8.72
CA GLY A 115 0.53 5.22 -7.95
C GLY A 115 1.26 6.36 -7.23
N ASP A 116 2.35 6.03 -6.54
CA ASP A 116 3.16 6.99 -5.79
C ASP A 116 3.85 8.02 -6.69
N MET A 117 4.48 7.57 -7.79
CA MET A 117 5.14 8.47 -8.75
C MET A 117 4.16 9.38 -9.46
N THR A 118 3.02 8.83 -9.91
CA THR A 118 1.99 9.61 -10.61
C THR A 118 1.36 10.66 -9.68
N GLY A 119 1.01 10.27 -8.46
CA GLY A 119 0.46 11.19 -7.48
C GLY A 119 1.45 12.29 -7.09
N PHE A 120 2.75 11.98 -7.01
CA PHE A 120 3.78 12.99 -6.75
C PHE A 120 4.01 13.92 -7.97
N ALA A 121 4.00 13.37 -9.19
CA ALA A 121 4.03 14.17 -10.41
C ALA A 121 2.83 15.13 -10.48
N ALA A 122 1.61 14.65 -10.18
CA ALA A 122 0.41 15.47 -10.13
C ALA A 122 0.51 16.58 -9.06
N ALA A 123 1.04 16.27 -7.87
CA ALA A 123 1.26 17.26 -6.81
C ALA A 123 2.23 18.37 -7.25
N CYS A 124 3.24 18.03 -8.05
CA CYS A 124 4.24 18.98 -8.56
C CYS A 124 3.77 19.76 -9.79
N PHE A 125 2.97 19.12 -10.68
CA PHE A 125 2.55 19.67 -11.95
C PHE A 125 1.73 20.96 -11.76
N LEU A 126 2.24 22.09 -12.26
CA LEU A 126 1.63 23.41 -12.14
C LEU A 126 1.16 23.78 -10.72
N ARG A 127 1.83 23.28 -9.70
CA ARG A 127 1.55 23.43 -8.25
C ARG A 127 0.32 22.68 -7.76
N GLY A 128 -0.02 21.59 -8.41
CA GLY A 128 -1.11 20.70 -8.05
C GLY A 128 -2.10 20.51 -9.20
N ALA A 129 -2.25 19.27 -9.62
CA ALA A 129 -3.26 18.78 -10.55
C ALA A 129 -3.98 17.59 -9.91
N ASP A 130 -5.18 17.30 -10.39
CA ASP A 130 -5.96 16.17 -9.91
C ASP A 130 -5.36 14.84 -10.37
N PHE A 131 -5.54 13.78 -9.58
CA PHE A 131 -5.20 12.44 -10.02
C PHE A 131 -6.20 11.38 -9.54
N VAL A 132 -6.24 10.27 -10.26
CA VAL A 132 -7.02 9.07 -9.97
C VAL A 132 -6.08 7.90 -9.86
N GLN A 133 -6.31 7.02 -8.89
CA GLN A 133 -5.58 5.77 -8.74
C GLN A 133 -6.39 4.58 -9.28
N VAL A 134 -5.74 3.75 -10.07
CA VAL A 134 -6.24 2.48 -10.58
C VAL A 134 -5.24 1.39 -10.16
N PRO A 135 -5.30 0.95 -8.89
CA PRO A 135 -4.34 0.01 -8.33
C PRO A 135 -4.56 -1.39 -8.92
N THR A 136 -3.51 -1.98 -9.49
CA THR A 136 -3.56 -3.30 -10.14
C THR A 136 -2.88 -4.41 -9.33
N THR A 137 -2.25 -4.10 -8.21
CA THR A 137 -1.72 -5.08 -7.26
C THR A 137 -2.57 -5.10 -6.01
N LEU A 138 -2.71 -6.27 -5.35
CA LEU A 138 -3.50 -6.38 -4.12
C LEU A 138 -2.97 -5.44 -3.02
N LEU A 139 -1.64 -5.34 -2.88
CA LEU A 139 -1.01 -4.41 -1.94
C LEU A 139 -1.42 -2.97 -2.22
N ALA A 140 -1.45 -2.56 -3.48
CA ALA A 140 -1.87 -1.21 -3.82
C ALA A 140 -3.37 -0.99 -3.58
N GLN A 141 -4.21 -1.99 -3.84
CA GLN A 141 -5.64 -1.93 -3.60
C GLN A 141 -5.99 -1.70 -2.13
N VAL A 142 -5.27 -2.36 -1.21
CA VAL A 142 -5.59 -2.32 0.22
C VAL A 142 -4.74 -1.34 1.03
N ASP A 143 -3.61 -0.88 0.48
CA ASP A 143 -2.68 -0.04 1.22
C ASP A 143 -2.26 1.22 0.46
N SER A 144 -1.33 1.17 -0.50
CA SER A 144 -0.67 2.37 -1.02
C SER A 144 -1.62 3.38 -1.69
N SER A 145 -2.75 2.95 -2.28
CA SER A 145 -3.72 3.85 -2.90
C SER A 145 -4.55 4.68 -1.91
N VAL A 146 -4.50 4.38 -0.61
CA VAL A 146 -5.32 5.03 0.43
C VAL A 146 -4.46 5.91 1.31
N GLY A 147 -4.84 7.20 1.44
CA GLY A 147 -4.23 8.12 2.39
C GLY A 147 -3.19 9.08 1.83
N GLY A 148 -3.10 9.19 0.50
CA GLY A 148 -2.45 10.28 -0.21
C GLY A 148 -0.94 10.43 0.00
N LYS A 149 -0.25 9.43 0.54
CA LYS A 149 1.22 9.41 0.55
C LYS A 149 1.69 9.14 -0.86
N THR A 150 2.37 10.11 -1.47
CA THR A 150 2.95 9.99 -2.80
C THR A 150 4.42 10.36 -2.74
N GLY A 151 5.25 9.73 -3.58
CA GLY A 151 6.67 10.05 -3.53
C GLY A 151 7.56 9.03 -4.21
N VAL A 152 8.85 9.25 -4.04
CA VAL A 152 9.92 8.48 -4.66
C VAL A 152 11.03 8.16 -3.68
N ASN A 153 11.84 7.20 -4.08
CA ASN A 153 13.05 6.80 -3.38
C ASN A 153 14.19 7.78 -3.61
N HIS A 154 15.12 7.76 -2.71
CA HIS A 154 16.40 8.46 -2.81
C HIS A 154 17.55 7.49 -2.46
N ALA A 155 18.76 7.81 -2.87
CA ALA A 155 19.94 6.99 -2.54
C ALA A 155 20.13 6.79 -1.01
N MET A 156 19.58 7.68 -0.19
CA MET A 156 19.62 7.62 1.27
C MET A 156 18.52 6.75 1.89
N GLY A 157 17.49 6.36 1.13
CA GLY A 157 16.40 5.51 1.64
C GLY A 157 15.13 5.58 0.80
N LYS A 158 14.19 4.68 1.10
CA LYS A 158 12.88 4.60 0.44
C LYS A 158 11.96 5.74 0.87
N ASN A 159 11.15 6.24 -0.07
CA ASN A 159 10.05 7.20 0.14
C ASN A 159 10.43 8.49 0.88
N LEU A 160 11.67 8.96 0.71
CA LEU A 160 12.16 10.16 1.40
C LEU A 160 11.76 11.47 0.73
N ILE A 161 11.32 11.44 -0.52
CA ILE A 161 10.90 12.62 -1.28
C ILE A 161 9.45 12.41 -1.72
N GLY A 162 8.55 13.33 -1.33
CA GLY A 162 7.14 13.16 -1.67
C GLY A 162 6.25 14.27 -1.16
N ALA A 163 4.96 14.07 -1.36
CA ALA A 163 3.90 14.97 -0.94
C ALA A 163 2.70 14.20 -0.40
N PHE A 164 1.95 14.81 0.52
CA PHE A 164 0.59 14.38 0.81
C PHE A 164 -0.35 14.97 -0.24
N HIS A 165 -0.79 14.15 -1.17
CA HIS A 165 -1.68 14.53 -2.26
C HIS A 165 -2.79 13.49 -2.40
N GLN A 166 -4.02 13.88 -2.07
CA GLN A 166 -5.17 12.95 -2.08
C GLN A 166 -5.68 12.77 -3.51
N PRO A 167 -6.04 11.53 -3.91
CA PRO A 167 -6.66 11.30 -5.21
C PRO A 167 -8.09 11.85 -5.24
N GLN A 168 -8.60 12.14 -6.43
CA GLN A 168 -10.02 12.45 -6.64
C GLN A 168 -10.89 11.19 -6.50
N GLN A 169 -10.32 10.04 -6.83
CA GLN A 169 -10.98 8.75 -6.79
C GLN A 169 -9.95 7.62 -6.81
N VAL A 170 -10.31 6.48 -6.21
CA VAL A 170 -9.60 5.20 -6.35
C VAL A 170 -10.56 4.21 -7.00
N LEU A 171 -10.15 3.61 -8.13
CA LEU A 171 -10.91 2.57 -8.84
C LEU A 171 -10.21 1.23 -8.66
N ILE A 172 -10.78 0.37 -7.84
CA ILE A 172 -10.27 -0.99 -7.56
C ILE A 172 -11.05 -1.98 -8.40
N ASP A 173 -10.41 -2.49 -9.43
CA ASP A 173 -10.98 -3.53 -10.28
C ASP A 173 -10.39 -4.90 -9.89
N LEU A 174 -11.23 -5.77 -9.34
CA LEU A 174 -10.83 -7.10 -8.89
C LEU A 174 -10.30 -7.99 -10.03
N ASP A 175 -10.75 -7.73 -11.27
CA ASP A 175 -10.31 -8.51 -12.42
C ASP A 175 -8.81 -8.31 -12.71
N THR A 176 -8.19 -7.21 -12.26
CA THR A 176 -6.74 -6.99 -12.38
C THR A 176 -5.92 -7.98 -11.56
N LEU A 177 -6.49 -8.54 -10.50
CA LEU A 177 -5.81 -9.53 -9.66
C LEU A 177 -5.66 -10.89 -10.35
N ALA A 178 -6.44 -11.18 -11.40
CA ALA A 178 -6.34 -12.44 -12.13
C ALA A 178 -4.98 -12.64 -12.80
N THR A 179 -4.33 -11.56 -13.24
CA THR A 179 -3.02 -11.59 -13.90
C THR A 179 -1.86 -11.33 -12.92
N LEU A 180 -2.17 -10.97 -11.67
CA LEU A 180 -1.15 -10.67 -10.67
C LEU A 180 -0.36 -11.93 -10.30
N PRO A 181 0.99 -11.94 -10.37
CA PRO A 181 1.80 -13.07 -9.95
C PRO A 181 1.50 -13.50 -8.51
N ALA A 182 1.57 -14.81 -8.24
CA ALA A 182 1.18 -15.38 -6.94
C ALA A 182 1.99 -14.78 -5.78
N ARG A 183 3.27 -14.49 -5.98
CA ARG A 183 4.15 -13.89 -4.97
C ARG A 183 3.72 -12.46 -4.62
N GLU A 184 3.37 -11.64 -5.63
CA GLU A 184 2.86 -10.27 -5.44
C GLU A 184 1.47 -10.28 -4.79
N TYR A 185 0.64 -11.25 -5.15
CA TYR A 185 -0.66 -11.45 -4.53
C TYR A 185 -0.52 -11.78 -3.04
N ALA A 186 0.34 -12.74 -2.68
CA ALA A 186 0.62 -13.09 -1.30
C ALA A 186 1.15 -11.88 -0.50
N ALA A 187 2.04 -11.08 -1.10
CA ALA A 187 2.54 -9.85 -0.47
C ALA A 187 1.41 -8.88 -0.09
N GLY A 188 0.35 -8.79 -0.91
CA GLY A 188 -0.84 -7.99 -0.58
C GLY A 188 -1.65 -8.58 0.58
N LEU A 189 -1.73 -9.90 0.72
CA LEU A 189 -2.42 -10.55 1.85
C LEU A 189 -1.74 -10.25 3.19
N ALA A 190 -0.42 -10.00 3.20
CA ALA A 190 0.28 -9.56 4.42
C ALA A 190 -0.27 -8.23 4.95
N GLU A 191 -0.59 -7.28 4.07
CA GLU A 191 -1.19 -6.01 4.49
C GLU A 191 -2.64 -6.18 4.95
N ILE A 192 -3.40 -7.10 4.35
CA ILE A 192 -4.77 -7.39 4.76
C ILE A 192 -4.81 -7.95 6.18
N ILE A 193 -4.01 -8.98 6.51
CA ILE A 193 -4.01 -9.57 7.85
C ILE A 193 -3.50 -8.60 8.92
N LYS A 194 -2.63 -7.67 8.55
CA LYS A 194 -2.19 -6.59 9.43
C LYS A 194 -3.36 -5.80 9.99
N TYR A 195 -4.35 -5.44 9.17
CA TYR A 195 -5.51 -4.68 9.63
C TYR A 195 -6.34 -5.44 10.67
N GLY A 196 -6.50 -6.75 10.49
CA GLY A 196 -7.12 -7.60 11.50
C GLY A 196 -6.37 -7.57 12.83
N LEU A 197 -5.04 -7.72 12.77
CA LEU A 197 -4.19 -7.71 13.97
C LEU A 197 -4.24 -6.38 14.73
N ILE A 198 -4.24 -5.25 14.02
CA ILE A 198 -4.06 -3.93 14.67
C ILE A 198 -5.36 -3.20 15.00
N ARG A 199 -6.51 -3.57 14.38
CA ARG A 199 -7.75 -2.78 14.48
C ARG A 199 -9.03 -3.57 14.59
N ASP A 200 -9.03 -4.86 14.23
CA ASP A 200 -10.27 -5.62 14.11
C ASP A 200 -10.06 -7.12 14.33
N ALA A 201 -10.20 -7.57 15.58
CA ALA A 201 -10.06 -8.97 15.94
C ALA A 201 -11.09 -9.87 15.21
N GLY A 202 -12.29 -9.36 14.95
CA GLY A 202 -13.31 -10.09 14.18
C GLY A 202 -12.91 -10.28 12.73
N PHE A 203 -12.27 -9.27 12.13
CA PHE A 203 -11.72 -9.39 10.78
C PHE A 203 -10.53 -10.35 10.75
N PHE A 204 -9.66 -10.35 11.77
CA PHE A 204 -8.60 -11.35 11.89
C PHE A 204 -9.16 -12.77 11.91
N ALA A 205 -10.14 -13.05 12.77
CA ALA A 205 -10.77 -14.37 12.83
C ALA A 205 -11.40 -14.76 11.48
N TRP A 206 -12.10 -13.82 10.83
CA TRP A 206 -12.68 -14.05 9.50
C TRP A 206 -11.60 -14.41 8.46
N LEU A 207 -10.43 -13.73 8.47
CA LEU A 207 -9.33 -14.02 7.55
C LEU A 207 -8.77 -15.43 7.76
N ILE A 208 -8.63 -15.86 9.01
CA ILE A 208 -8.20 -17.22 9.34
C ILE A 208 -9.20 -18.26 8.79
N ASP A 209 -10.50 -18.05 9.03
CA ASP A 209 -11.55 -18.96 8.58
C ASP A 209 -11.68 -19.01 7.05
N ASN A 210 -11.34 -17.92 6.35
CA ASN A 210 -11.44 -17.80 4.90
C ASN A 210 -10.09 -17.90 4.15
N THR A 211 -9.06 -18.44 4.79
CA THR A 211 -7.71 -18.53 4.21
C THR A 211 -7.71 -19.22 2.84
N GLU A 212 -8.41 -20.33 2.66
CA GLU A 212 -8.46 -21.05 1.38
C GLU A 212 -9.24 -20.29 0.30
N ALA A 213 -10.30 -19.57 0.65
CA ALA A 213 -11.02 -18.71 -0.29
C ALA A 213 -10.13 -17.56 -0.77
N LEU A 214 -9.40 -16.90 0.13
CA LEU A 214 -8.44 -15.85 -0.21
C LEU A 214 -7.31 -16.40 -1.08
N LYS A 215 -6.75 -17.55 -0.75
CA LYS A 215 -5.70 -18.21 -1.53
C LYS A 215 -6.15 -18.57 -2.95
N SER A 216 -7.39 -19.01 -3.11
CA SER A 216 -7.98 -19.32 -4.41
C SER A 216 -8.46 -18.09 -5.19
N ARG A 217 -8.33 -16.90 -4.63
CA ARG A 217 -8.80 -15.62 -5.17
C ARG A 217 -10.32 -15.60 -5.37
N ASP A 218 -11.07 -16.18 -4.43
CA ASP A 218 -12.53 -16.10 -4.45
C ASP A 218 -12.99 -14.65 -4.47
N ALA A 219 -13.87 -14.31 -5.41
CA ALA A 219 -14.22 -12.93 -5.71
C ALA A 219 -14.98 -12.25 -4.54
N GLU A 220 -15.86 -13.00 -3.85
CA GLU A 220 -16.63 -12.46 -2.73
C GLU A 220 -15.74 -12.25 -1.51
N ALA A 221 -14.89 -13.24 -1.22
CA ALA A 221 -13.92 -13.13 -0.12
C ALA A 221 -12.94 -11.98 -0.35
N LEU A 222 -12.45 -11.79 -1.58
CA LEU A 222 -11.58 -10.68 -1.95
C LEU A 222 -12.28 -9.32 -1.83
N ALA A 223 -13.49 -9.19 -2.37
CA ALA A 223 -14.26 -7.95 -2.30
C ALA A 223 -14.44 -7.51 -0.84
N PHE A 224 -14.82 -8.45 0.04
CA PHE A 224 -14.97 -8.19 1.47
C PHE A 224 -13.64 -7.81 2.13
N ALA A 225 -12.57 -8.57 1.89
CA ALA A 225 -11.27 -8.33 2.51
C ALA A 225 -10.67 -6.97 2.09
N ILE A 226 -10.81 -6.60 0.81
CA ILE A 226 -10.36 -5.31 0.28
C ILE A 226 -11.20 -4.17 0.85
N GLU A 227 -12.52 -4.29 0.83
CA GLU A 227 -13.45 -3.29 1.39
C GLU A 227 -13.12 -3.02 2.86
N ARG A 228 -13.01 -4.09 3.68
CA ARG A 228 -12.73 -3.96 5.10
C ARG A 228 -11.36 -3.34 5.37
N SER A 229 -10.35 -3.72 4.61
CA SER A 229 -8.99 -3.15 4.71
C SER A 229 -8.99 -1.65 4.39
N CYS A 230 -9.63 -1.27 3.28
CA CYS A 230 -9.78 0.14 2.89
C CYS A 230 -10.56 0.95 3.94
N ALA A 231 -11.64 0.39 4.50
CA ALA A 231 -12.43 1.04 5.54
C ALA A 231 -11.60 1.30 6.82
N ILE A 232 -10.84 0.29 7.26
CA ILE A 232 -9.95 0.43 8.43
C ILE A 232 -8.88 1.48 8.17
N LYS A 233 -8.22 1.41 7.00
CA LYS A 233 -7.18 2.39 6.67
C LYS A 233 -7.74 3.80 6.55
N ALA A 234 -8.88 3.97 5.88
CA ALA A 234 -9.55 5.25 5.75
C ALA A 234 -9.86 5.88 7.12
N ALA A 235 -10.38 5.09 8.06
CA ALA A 235 -10.64 5.56 9.44
C ALA A 235 -9.36 6.02 10.15
N VAL A 236 -8.25 5.29 9.98
CA VAL A 236 -6.95 5.67 10.56
C VAL A 236 -6.41 6.95 9.92
N VAL A 237 -6.53 7.09 8.60
CA VAL A 237 -6.09 8.28 7.85
C VAL A 237 -6.94 9.51 8.21
N ALA A 238 -8.25 9.34 8.33
CA ALA A 238 -9.16 10.42 8.75
C ALA A 238 -8.82 10.93 10.16
N ALA A 239 -8.43 10.03 11.06
CA ALA A 239 -8.02 10.40 12.43
C ALA A 239 -6.61 11.04 12.48
N ASP A 240 -5.71 10.71 11.56
CA ASP A 240 -4.31 11.15 11.57
C ASP A 240 -3.72 11.16 10.16
N GLU A 241 -4.06 12.17 9.38
CA GLU A 241 -3.62 12.26 7.98
C GLU A 241 -2.09 12.34 7.83
N ARG A 242 -1.39 13.02 8.75
CA ARG A 242 0.05 13.33 8.64
C ARG A 242 0.96 12.45 9.48
N GLU A 243 0.44 11.33 10.02
CA GLU A 243 1.22 10.35 10.78
C GLU A 243 1.89 10.91 12.05
N GLY A 244 1.17 11.79 12.75
CA GLY A 244 1.62 12.34 14.03
C GLY A 244 1.28 11.47 15.24
N GLY A 245 0.40 10.48 15.10
CA GLY A 245 -0.15 9.69 16.20
C GLY A 245 -0.58 8.28 15.80
N VAL A 246 -1.90 8.04 15.74
CA VAL A 246 -2.50 6.71 15.55
C VAL A 246 -2.12 6.02 14.22
N ARG A 247 -1.79 6.78 13.20
CA ARG A 247 -1.36 6.24 11.90
C ARG A 247 -0.04 5.45 12.01
N ALA A 248 0.77 5.71 13.05
CA ALA A 248 1.97 4.90 13.31
C ALA A 248 1.65 3.43 13.56
N HIS A 249 0.43 3.07 14.01
CA HIS A 249 0.02 1.68 14.21
C HIS A 249 0.01 0.87 12.91
N LEU A 250 -0.15 1.52 11.75
CA LEU A 250 -0.02 0.87 10.43
C LEU A 250 1.37 0.29 10.18
N ASN A 251 2.38 0.73 10.94
CA ASN A 251 3.74 0.20 10.87
C ASN A 251 3.97 -1.05 11.75
N PHE A 252 2.90 -1.76 12.17
CA PHE A 252 3.03 -3.06 12.83
C PHE A 252 3.79 -4.04 11.93
N GLY A 253 4.85 -4.66 12.44
CA GLY A 253 5.76 -5.51 11.67
C GLY A 253 6.81 -4.77 10.83
N HIS A 254 6.59 -3.51 10.48
CA HIS A 254 7.45 -2.76 9.54
C HIS A 254 8.85 -2.46 10.08
N THR A 255 9.02 -2.26 11.38
CA THR A 255 10.35 -2.03 11.98
C THR A 255 11.28 -3.20 11.71
N PHE A 256 10.78 -4.42 11.88
CA PHE A 256 11.50 -5.65 11.54
C PHE A 256 11.56 -5.85 10.02
N GLY A 257 10.46 -5.63 9.31
CA GLY A 257 10.37 -5.78 7.86
C GLY A 257 11.37 -4.90 7.11
N HIS A 258 11.45 -3.61 7.44
CA HIS A 258 12.43 -2.69 6.82
C HIS A 258 13.88 -3.09 7.13
N ALA A 259 14.15 -3.63 8.31
CA ALA A 259 15.47 -4.16 8.64
C ALA A 259 15.82 -5.36 7.76
N ILE A 260 14.87 -6.28 7.52
CA ILE A 260 15.03 -7.42 6.61
C ILE A 260 15.30 -6.91 5.19
N GLU A 261 14.47 -6.01 4.65
CA GLU A 261 14.65 -5.43 3.32
C GLU A 261 16.04 -4.79 3.14
N ARG A 262 16.50 -4.09 4.17
CA ARG A 262 17.79 -3.42 4.16
C ARG A 262 18.96 -4.39 4.15
N ILE A 263 18.91 -5.45 4.97
CA ILE A 263 19.98 -6.47 5.07
C ILE A 263 20.08 -7.27 3.79
N GLN A 264 18.94 -7.63 3.17
CA GLN A 264 18.89 -8.41 1.93
C GLN A 264 19.28 -7.60 0.68
N GLY A 265 19.33 -6.26 0.80
CA GLY A 265 19.39 -5.43 -0.41
C GLY A 265 18.00 -5.38 -1.09
N TYR A 266 17.56 -4.22 -1.43
CA TYR A 266 16.22 -4.00 -2.00
C TYR A 266 16.03 -4.80 -3.29
N GLY A 267 15.04 -5.72 -3.31
CA GLY A 267 14.63 -6.46 -4.50
C GLY A 267 14.54 -7.98 -4.33
N ASP A 268 15.28 -8.60 -3.42
CA ASP A 268 15.22 -10.04 -3.20
C ASP A 268 13.93 -10.49 -2.51
N TRP A 269 13.50 -9.72 -1.50
CA TRP A 269 12.23 -9.89 -0.82
C TRP A 269 11.26 -8.77 -1.20
N LEU A 270 10.01 -9.15 -1.44
CA LEU A 270 8.93 -8.17 -1.59
C LEU A 270 8.61 -7.52 -0.24
N HIS A 271 8.14 -6.29 -0.27
CA HIS A 271 7.75 -5.55 0.94
C HIS A 271 6.80 -6.36 1.84
N GLY A 272 5.72 -6.91 1.27
CA GLY A 272 4.77 -7.71 2.03
C GLY A 272 5.36 -8.99 2.63
N GLU A 273 6.36 -9.61 2.00
CA GLU A 273 7.09 -10.75 2.56
C GLU A 273 7.88 -10.34 3.81
N ALA A 274 8.61 -9.23 3.72
CA ALA A 274 9.39 -8.71 4.84
C ALA A 274 8.48 -8.28 6.00
N VAL A 275 7.35 -7.64 5.69
CA VAL A 275 6.34 -7.24 6.68
C VAL A 275 5.67 -8.46 7.31
N ALA A 276 5.36 -9.52 6.56
CA ALA A 276 4.78 -10.76 7.09
C ALA A 276 5.69 -11.41 8.16
N ALA A 277 6.98 -11.61 7.83
CA ALA A 277 7.96 -12.08 8.81
C ALA A 277 8.11 -11.12 9.99
N GLY A 278 8.11 -9.82 9.73
CA GLY A 278 8.18 -8.77 10.73
C GLY A 278 6.97 -8.75 11.67
N MET A 279 5.77 -9.05 11.19
CA MET A 279 4.55 -9.16 12.02
C MET A 279 4.62 -10.36 12.96
N VAL A 280 5.19 -11.48 12.54
CA VAL A 280 5.42 -12.63 13.43
C VAL A 280 6.36 -12.23 14.56
N LEU A 281 7.46 -11.53 14.26
CA LEU A 281 8.40 -11.05 15.29
C LEU A 281 7.74 -10.03 16.24
N ALA A 282 6.97 -9.07 15.70
CA ALA A 282 6.25 -8.08 16.50
C ALA A 282 5.17 -8.73 17.40
N SER A 283 4.51 -9.79 16.91
CA SER A 283 3.55 -10.56 17.70
C SER A 283 4.25 -11.36 18.80
N ARG A 284 5.39 -11.99 18.53
CA ARG A 284 6.22 -12.64 19.56
C ARG A 284 6.69 -11.65 20.62
N LEU A 285 7.06 -10.43 20.22
CA LEU A 285 7.39 -9.35 21.16
C LEU A 285 6.20 -9.00 22.05
N SER A 286 4.98 -8.97 21.51
CA SER A 286 3.76 -8.74 22.28
C SER A 286 3.50 -9.88 23.29
N VAL A 287 3.74 -11.15 22.90
CA VAL A 287 3.65 -12.32 23.80
C VAL A 287 4.72 -12.23 24.90
N LEU A 288 5.97 -11.90 24.56
CA LEU A 288 7.07 -11.73 25.52
C LEU A 288 6.72 -10.67 26.58
N ARG A 289 5.99 -9.64 26.18
CA ARG A 289 5.53 -8.56 27.07
C ARG A 289 4.25 -8.91 27.85
N GLY A 290 3.66 -10.09 27.61
CA GLY A 290 2.45 -10.56 28.28
C GLY A 290 1.16 -9.84 27.85
N THR A 291 1.14 -9.25 26.66
CA THR A 291 -0.01 -8.48 26.13
C THR A 291 -0.78 -9.22 25.04
N LEU A 292 -0.27 -10.35 24.55
CA LEU A 292 -0.88 -11.15 23.50
C LEU A 292 -0.77 -12.64 23.83
N ASP A 293 -1.80 -13.41 23.50
CA ASP A 293 -1.78 -14.87 23.62
C ASP A 293 -0.92 -15.48 22.51
N ALA A 294 -0.15 -16.52 22.84
CA ALA A 294 0.71 -17.23 21.89
C ALA A 294 -0.09 -17.85 20.72
N GLU A 295 -1.33 -18.24 20.95
CA GLU A 295 -2.24 -18.79 19.93
C GLU A 295 -2.41 -17.84 18.74
N VAL A 296 -2.41 -16.52 18.96
CA VAL A 296 -2.50 -15.53 17.86
C VAL A 296 -1.26 -15.60 16.96
N VAL A 297 -0.07 -15.83 17.55
CA VAL A 297 1.17 -16.01 16.78
C VAL A 297 1.10 -17.30 15.95
N ASP A 298 0.56 -18.38 16.53
CA ASP A 298 0.39 -19.65 15.82
C ASP A 298 -0.59 -19.51 14.65
N GLN A 299 -1.73 -18.84 14.85
CA GLN A 299 -2.72 -18.57 13.82
C GLN A 299 -2.13 -17.67 12.69
N LEU A 300 -1.42 -16.61 13.04
CA LEU A 300 -0.73 -15.75 12.05
C LEU A 300 0.30 -16.54 11.26
N THR A 301 1.09 -17.38 11.93
CA THR A 301 2.11 -18.23 11.30
C THR A 301 1.48 -19.21 10.33
N ALA A 302 0.40 -19.88 10.74
CA ALA A 302 -0.34 -20.81 9.90
C ALA A 302 -0.94 -20.10 8.66
N PHE A 303 -1.55 -18.94 8.84
CA PHE A 303 -2.06 -18.13 7.73
C PHE A 303 -0.94 -17.77 6.74
N ASN A 304 0.17 -17.20 7.22
CA ASN A 304 1.29 -16.82 6.37
C ASN A 304 1.82 -18.00 5.55
N GLN A 305 2.01 -19.16 6.20
CA GLN A 305 2.46 -20.37 5.53
C GLN A 305 1.47 -20.85 4.46
N ALA A 306 0.17 -20.84 4.77
CA ALA A 306 -0.88 -21.27 3.86
C ALA A 306 -0.94 -20.42 2.58
N VAL A 307 -0.70 -19.12 2.68
CA VAL A 307 -0.72 -18.19 1.53
C VAL A 307 0.66 -18.01 0.88
N GLY A 308 1.71 -18.71 1.36
CA GLY A 308 3.05 -18.67 0.79
C GLY A 308 3.91 -17.48 1.25
N LEU A 309 3.59 -16.89 2.40
CA LEU A 309 4.37 -15.82 3.01
C LEU A 309 5.42 -16.37 3.99
N PRO A 310 6.57 -15.69 4.13
CA PRO A 310 7.57 -16.05 5.14
C PRO A 310 7.03 -15.84 6.57
N VAL A 311 7.53 -16.66 7.49
CA VAL A 311 7.19 -16.61 8.92
C VAL A 311 8.38 -16.28 9.82
N ALA A 312 9.56 -16.14 9.21
CA ALA A 312 10.81 -15.81 9.88
C ALA A 312 11.71 -15.00 8.93
N PRO A 313 12.68 -14.26 9.45
CA PRO A 313 13.72 -13.63 8.61
C PRO A 313 14.48 -14.67 7.78
N PRO A 314 15.11 -14.26 6.67
CA PRO A 314 15.99 -15.12 5.89
C PRO A 314 17.07 -15.80 6.76
N ALA A 315 17.40 -17.03 6.43
CA ALA A 315 18.44 -17.78 7.13
C ALA A 315 19.77 -17.00 7.15
N GLY A 316 20.42 -16.98 8.31
CA GLY A 316 21.69 -16.28 8.50
C GLY A 316 21.58 -14.81 8.94
N ILE A 317 20.38 -14.22 9.02
CA ILE A 317 20.19 -12.92 9.66
C ILE A 317 20.25 -13.13 11.17
N THR A 318 21.23 -12.48 11.82
CA THR A 318 21.40 -12.52 13.28
C THR A 318 20.64 -11.38 13.96
N ALA A 319 20.34 -11.54 15.25
CA ALA A 319 19.77 -10.48 16.08
C ALA A 319 20.63 -9.20 16.04
N GLN A 320 21.97 -9.34 16.05
CA GLN A 320 22.88 -8.23 15.96
C GLN A 320 22.73 -7.45 14.64
N ALA A 321 22.66 -8.16 13.49
CA ALA A 321 22.48 -7.53 12.19
C ALA A 321 21.13 -6.79 12.10
N MET A 322 20.06 -7.38 12.67
CA MET A 322 18.75 -6.73 12.75
C MET A 322 18.77 -5.46 13.58
N LEU A 323 19.41 -5.49 14.77
CA LEU A 323 19.53 -4.31 15.62
C LEU A 323 20.33 -3.19 14.95
N GLU A 324 21.41 -3.51 14.24
CA GLU A 324 22.20 -2.54 13.47
C GLU A 324 21.38 -1.93 12.32
N ALA A 325 20.64 -2.75 11.59
CA ALA A 325 19.77 -2.29 10.49
C ALA A 325 18.66 -1.36 11.03
N MET A 326 17.98 -1.74 12.12
CA MET A 326 16.96 -0.92 12.78
C MET A 326 17.56 0.35 13.40
N GLY A 327 18.78 0.29 13.93
CA GLY A 327 19.46 1.42 14.56
C GLY A 327 19.80 2.55 13.61
N SER A 328 19.90 2.29 12.31
CA SER A 328 20.09 3.34 11.30
C SER A 328 18.82 4.13 11.03
N ASP A 329 17.62 3.59 11.28
CA ASP A 329 16.36 4.34 11.28
C ASP A 329 16.24 5.30 12.49
N LYS A 330 16.96 5.05 13.58
CA LYS A 330 16.99 5.93 14.76
C LYS A 330 17.40 7.37 14.43
N LYS A 331 18.21 7.59 13.41
CA LYS A 331 18.70 8.93 13.03
C LYS A 331 17.63 9.80 12.38
N VAL A 332 16.56 9.19 11.86
CA VAL A 332 15.51 9.89 11.11
C VAL A 332 14.33 10.31 12.01
N SER A 333 14.09 9.62 13.13
CA SER A 333 12.90 9.83 13.99
C SER A 333 13.21 10.29 15.42
N GLY A 334 14.14 11.24 15.62
CA GLY A 334 14.41 11.80 16.95
C GLY A 334 15.18 10.86 17.90
N GLY A 335 15.92 9.88 17.36
CA GLY A 335 16.92 9.12 18.11
C GLY A 335 16.44 7.83 18.79
N LYS A 336 15.17 7.43 18.64
CA LYS A 336 14.64 6.17 19.19
C LYS A 336 13.89 5.36 18.13
N VAL A 337 14.15 4.04 18.09
CA VAL A 337 13.35 3.10 17.31
C VAL A 337 11.97 2.98 17.94
N ARG A 338 10.92 3.10 17.12
CA ARG A 338 9.55 2.86 17.56
C ARG A 338 9.15 1.43 17.19
N TYR A 339 8.81 0.66 18.19
CA TYR A 339 8.22 -0.66 17.99
C TYR A 339 6.71 -0.57 18.18
N ILE A 340 5.98 -1.10 17.21
CA ILE A 340 4.53 -1.26 17.33
C ILE A 340 4.28 -2.69 17.78
N VAL A 341 3.53 -2.85 18.86
CA VAL A 341 3.12 -4.13 19.44
C VAL A 341 1.62 -4.17 19.60
N LEU A 342 1.06 -5.33 19.89
CA LEU A 342 -0.35 -5.49 20.20
C LEU A 342 -0.54 -5.42 21.73
N SER A 343 -1.42 -4.54 22.21
CA SER A 343 -1.92 -4.54 23.58
C SER A 343 -2.92 -5.67 23.81
N GLN A 344 -3.62 -6.05 22.76
CA GLN A 344 -4.47 -7.22 22.58
C GLN A 344 -4.72 -7.43 21.09
N LEU A 345 -5.28 -8.56 20.69
CA LEU A 345 -5.71 -8.77 19.31
C LEU A 345 -6.72 -7.68 18.91
N GLY A 346 -6.46 -7.03 17.77
CA GLY A 346 -7.27 -5.92 17.26
C GLY A 346 -6.89 -4.54 17.83
N GLU A 347 -5.83 -4.45 18.63
CA GLU A 347 -5.39 -3.17 19.19
C GLU A 347 -3.87 -3.05 19.23
N ALA A 348 -3.33 -2.13 18.42
CA ALA A 348 -1.90 -1.84 18.38
C ALA A 348 -1.55 -0.59 19.20
N VAL A 349 -0.36 -0.60 19.78
CA VAL A 349 0.21 0.52 20.54
C VAL A 349 1.70 0.67 20.23
N VAL A 350 2.23 1.87 20.49
CA VAL A 350 3.67 2.10 20.49
C VAL A 350 4.27 1.52 21.76
N ALA A 351 5.20 0.58 21.63
CA ALA A 351 5.85 -0.02 22.78
C ALA A 351 6.87 0.93 23.39
N GLU A 352 6.80 1.06 24.71
CA GLU A 352 7.82 1.74 25.51
C GLU A 352 8.82 0.73 26.09
N ASN A 353 10.06 1.15 26.29
CA ASN A 353 11.10 0.39 27.00
C ASN A 353 11.37 -1.02 26.40
N VAL A 354 11.43 -1.12 25.06
CA VAL A 354 11.92 -2.32 24.39
C VAL A 354 13.45 -2.32 24.43
N THR A 355 14.03 -3.40 24.91
CA THR A 355 15.47 -3.57 25.02
C THR A 355 16.05 -4.37 23.86
N ASP A 356 17.35 -4.25 23.61
CA ASP A 356 18.04 -5.06 22.60
C ASP A 356 17.98 -6.56 22.94
N ASP A 357 17.90 -6.92 24.25
CA ASP A 357 17.71 -8.29 24.71
C ASP A 357 16.31 -8.84 24.35
N ASP A 358 15.26 -8.02 24.50
CA ASP A 358 13.91 -8.40 24.05
C ASP A 358 13.90 -8.71 22.55
N ILE A 359 14.58 -7.90 21.76
CA ILE A 359 14.67 -8.09 20.31
C ILE A 359 15.46 -9.35 19.96
N ALA A 360 16.60 -9.59 20.61
CA ALA A 360 17.37 -10.81 20.41
C ALA A 360 16.54 -12.07 20.72
N ARG A 361 15.84 -12.07 21.84
CA ARG A 361 14.99 -13.20 22.27
C ARG A 361 13.87 -13.53 21.28
N VAL A 362 13.26 -12.54 20.59
CA VAL A 362 12.19 -12.81 19.62
C VAL A 362 12.71 -13.21 18.23
N ILE A 363 13.96 -12.88 17.90
CA ILE A 363 14.62 -13.27 16.67
C ILE A 363 15.18 -14.69 16.75
N ASP A 364 15.77 -15.03 17.90
CA ASP A 364 16.42 -16.33 18.13
C ASP A 364 15.42 -17.45 18.53
N ALA A 365 14.14 -17.11 18.78
CA ALA A 365 13.05 -18.05 19.09
C ALA A 365 12.44 -18.62 17.81
#